data_d90ab792315dc652529b0a4a48714a60
#
_entry.id   d90ab792315dc652529b0a4a48714a60
#
_cell.length_a   1.000
_cell.length_b   1.000
_cell.length_c   1.000
_cell.angle_alpha   90.00
_cell.angle_beta   90.00
_cell.angle_gamma   90.00
#
_symmetry.space_group_name_H-M   'P 1'
#
loop_
_entity.id
_entity.type
_entity.pdbx_description
1 polymer ?
#
loop_
_entity_poly.entity_id
_entity_poly.type
_entity_poly.pdbx_seq_one_letter_code
_entity_poly.pdbx_strand_id
1 'polypeptide(L)'
;MSDQAANVLVTVDMVIPRLSLSHSGWEVILIQRNKQPYQGMWALPGGHLTVEDPSPEAAARRETREETGLDIPLHLFQQVYTFEDFQDSRGKYLCLLYVLSEPLNPEARIEAGDDASHIQWYSVENLQNLPALAFNHIGLLRMALHQIFTTYYHHALGMQETNACQCEVEIFPGQHCPNTAYWRYNGIAICPQHIQSAIKKQEKELIL
;
A
#
# COMPACT_ATOMS: atom_id res chain seq x y z
N MET A 1 23.89 37.07 -0.97
CA MET A 1 22.86 36.26 -0.30
C MET A 1 23.44 34.87 -0.17
N SER A 2 23.73 34.39 1.04
CA SER A 2 24.26 33.04 1.24
C SER A 2 23.16 32.05 0.86
N ASP A 3 23.42 31.23 -0.13
CA ASP A 3 22.56 30.14 -0.58
C ASP A 3 22.60 29.05 0.49
N GLN A 4 21.75 29.19 1.50
CA GLN A 4 21.70 28.25 2.62
C GLN A 4 20.74 27.13 2.23
N ALA A 5 21.30 25.98 1.87
CA ALA A 5 20.54 24.79 1.55
C ALA A 5 19.60 24.39 2.71
N ALA A 6 18.37 24.06 2.41
CA ALA A 6 17.44 23.58 3.42
C ALA A 6 17.84 22.18 3.89
N ASN A 7 17.83 21.96 5.21
CA ASN A 7 18.03 20.61 5.76
C ASN A 7 16.70 19.84 5.63
N VAL A 8 16.65 18.89 4.71
CA VAL A 8 15.48 18.04 4.45
C VAL A 8 15.81 16.63 4.90
N LEU A 9 15.00 16.07 5.77
CA LEU A 9 15.07 14.67 6.18
C LEU A 9 14.34 13.80 5.17
N VAL A 10 14.98 12.73 4.73
CA VAL A 10 14.37 11.79 3.80
C VAL A 10 13.92 10.55 4.56
N THR A 11 12.67 10.14 4.32
CA THR A 11 12.11 8.90 4.85
C THR A 11 11.64 7.99 3.73
N VAL A 12 11.52 6.72 4.04
CA VAL A 12 10.95 5.70 3.17
C VAL A 12 9.77 5.06 3.89
N ASP A 13 8.63 4.94 3.22
CA ASP A 13 7.46 4.19 3.72
C ASP A 13 7.09 3.11 2.71
N MET A 14 6.69 1.93 3.20
CA MET A 14 6.42 0.78 2.35
C MET A 14 4.98 0.29 2.48
N VAL A 15 4.34 0.05 1.34
CA VAL A 15 3.12 -0.76 1.27
C VAL A 15 3.48 -2.14 0.79
N ILE A 16 3.34 -3.13 1.67
CA ILE A 16 3.70 -4.52 1.45
C ILE A 16 2.41 -5.32 1.33
N PRO A 17 1.96 -5.64 0.10
CA PRO A 17 0.70 -6.34 -0.14
C PRO A 17 0.87 -7.85 -0.19
N ARG A 18 -0.21 -8.56 0.16
CA ARG A 18 -0.42 -9.97 -0.17
C ARG A 18 -1.88 -10.23 -0.51
N LEU A 19 -2.16 -11.35 -1.16
CA LEU A 19 -3.50 -11.91 -1.20
C LEU A 19 -3.80 -12.63 0.11
N SER A 20 -5.00 -12.44 0.64
CA SER A 20 -5.43 -13.13 1.87
C SER A 20 -5.43 -14.64 1.70
N LEU A 21 -5.03 -15.38 2.74
CA LEU A 21 -5.11 -16.85 2.76
C LEU A 21 -6.52 -17.38 2.52
N SER A 22 -7.53 -16.63 2.92
CA SER A 22 -8.95 -16.97 2.67
C SER A 22 -9.41 -16.61 1.26
N HIS A 23 -8.54 -16.09 0.40
CA HIS A 23 -8.86 -15.54 -0.92
C HIS A 23 -9.98 -14.47 -0.86
N SER A 24 -10.14 -13.82 0.29
CA SER A 24 -11.16 -12.79 0.53
C SER A 24 -10.74 -11.39 0.11
N GLY A 25 -9.51 -11.21 -0.40
CA GLY A 25 -9.05 -9.90 -0.86
C GLY A 25 -7.58 -9.61 -0.57
N TRP A 26 -7.25 -8.34 -0.64
CA TRP A 26 -5.89 -7.87 -0.38
C TRP A 26 -5.69 -7.50 1.08
N GLU A 27 -4.50 -7.80 1.56
CA GLU A 27 -4.02 -7.39 2.87
C GLU A 27 -2.70 -6.64 2.74
N VAL A 28 -2.45 -5.71 3.66
CA VAL A 28 -1.17 -5.01 3.81
C VAL A 28 -0.66 -5.13 5.24
N ILE A 29 0.65 -5.03 5.40
CA ILE A 29 1.28 -4.97 6.71
C ILE A 29 1.10 -3.58 7.29
N LEU A 30 0.66 -3.53 8.56
CA LEU A 30 0.81 -2.36 9.41
C LEU A 30 1.61 -2.75 10.66
N ILE A 31 2.40 -1.80 11.14
CA ILE A 31 3.14 -1.89 12.40
C ILE A 31 2.53 -0.94 13.43
N GLN A 32 2.60 -1.28 14.71
CA GLN A 32 2.25 -0.36 15.77
C GLN A 32 3.52 0.31 16.31
N ARG A 33 3.55 1.62 16.23
CA ARG A 33 4.70 2.44 16.62
C ARG A 33 4.99 2.34 18.11
N ASN A 34 6.24 2.10 18.47
CA ASN A 34 6.64 2.09 19.87
C ASN A 34 7.32 3.42 20.33
N LYS A 35 7.54 4.38 19.43
CA LYS A 35 8.20 5.67 19.66
C LYS A 35 7.33 6.87 19.30
N GLN A 36 7.59 8.02 19.94
CA GLN A 36 7.03 9.31 19.54
C GLN A 36 7.61 9.78 18.20
N PRO A 37 6.85 10.58 17.41
CA PRO A 37 5.45 10.95 17.60
C PRO A 37 4.51 9.80 17.26
N TYR A 38 3.25 9.91 17.67
CA TYR A 38 2.20 8.92 17.40
C TYR A 38 2.47 7.53 18.00
N GLN A 39 3.14 7.45 19.15
CA GLN A 39 3.36 6.19 19.87
C GLN A 39 2.02 5.47 20.10
N GLY A 40 1.96 4.17 19.82
CA GLY A 40 0.77 3.33 19.93
C GLY A 40 -0.16 3.40 18.72
N MET A 41 0.03 4.31 17.78
CA MET A 41 -0.73 4.33 16.53
C MET A 41 -0.16 3.34 15.51
N TRP A 42 -1.02 2.88 14.61
CA TRP A 42 -0.61 2.05 13.49
C TRP A 42 0.00 2.88 12.37
N ALA A 43 0.92 2.30 11.63
CA ALA A 43 1.65 2.96 10.55
C ALA A 43 2.01 1.97 9.44
N LEU A 44 2.34 2.48 8.27
CA LEU A 44 3.10 1.72 7.28
C LEU A 44 4.51 1.45 7.83
N PRO A 45 5.14 0.31 7.52
CA PRO A 45 6.56 0.12 7.78
C PRO A 45 7.38 1.22 7.13
N GLY A 46 8.41 1.72 7.84
CA GLY A 46 9.22 2.80 7.30
C GLY A 46 10.07 3.53 8.32
N GLY A 47 11.03 4.29 7.80
CA GLY A 47 11.95 5.04 8.62
C GLY A 47 12.84 6.01 7.84
N HIS A 48 13.91 6.47 8.47
CA HIS A 48 14.79 7.45 7.87
C HIS A 48 15.81 6.82 6.92
N LEU A 49 16.06 7.49 5.80
CA LEU A 49 17.27 7.25 5.02
C LEU A 49 18.48 7.69 5.84
N THR A 50 19.45 6.80 6.02
CA THR A 50 20.69 7.06 6.76
C THR A 50 21.88 7.15 5.81
N VAL A 51 23.01 7.61 6.32
CA VAL A 51 24.25 7.72 5.53
C VAL A 51 24.86 6.35 5.19
N GLU A 52 24.46 5.32 5.90
CA GLU A 52 24.87 3.93 5.68
C GLU A 52 24.07 3.26 4.55
N ASP A 53 22.91 3.80 4.20
CA ASP A 53 22.08 3.25 3.13
C ASP A 53 22.64 3.66 1.76
N PRO A 54 23.04 2.72 0.90
CA PRO A 54 23.60 3.03 -0.41
C PRO A 54 22.57 3.61 -1.39
N SER A 55 21.27 3.41 -1.12
CA SER A 55 20.17 3.97 -1.90
C SER A 55 18.88 4.00 -1.06
N PRO A 56 17.86 4.78 -1.47
CA PRO A 56 16.55 4.77 -0.81
C PRO A 56 15.88 3.39 -0.80
N GLU A 57 16.05 2.59 -1.86
CA GLU A 57 15.55 1.21 -1.92
C GLU A 57 16.24 0.32 -0.87
N ALA A 58 17.53 0.54 -0.63
CA ALA A 58 18.26 -0.18 0.41
C ALA A 58 17.75 0.19 1.81
N ALA A 59 17.43 1.47 2.05
CA ALA A 59 16.74 1.91 3.27
C ALA A 59 15.36 1.23 3.41
N ALA A 60 14.55 1.21 2.34
CA ALA A 60 13.25 0.55 2.33
C ALA A 60 13.37 -0.94 2.69
N ARG A 61 14.35 -1.65 2.12
CA ARG A 61 14.63 -3.06 2.46
C ARG A 61 15.08 -3.23 3.90
N ARG A 62 15.98 -2.36 4.38
CA ARG A 62 16.50 -2.42 5.77
C ARG A 62 15.36 -2.23 6.76
N GLU A 63 14.58 -1.15 6.63
CA GLU A 63 13.44 -0.85 7.51
C GLU A 63 12.39 -1.98 7.46
N THR A 64 12.09 -2.50 6.26
CA THR A 64 11.19 -3.65 6.12
C THR A 64 11.68 -4.85 6.94
N ARG A 65 12.96 -5.18 6.83
CA ARG A 65 13.53 -6.30 7.58
C ARG A 65 13.54 -6.05 9.09
N GLU A 66 13.91 -4.84 9.51
CA GLU A 66 13.99 -4.45 10.91
C GLU A 66 12.63 -4.45 11.60
N GLU A 67 11.58 -4.01 10.92
CA GLU A 67 10.24 -3.86 11.51
C GLU A 67 9.32 -5.06 11.30
N THR A 68 9.56 -5.88 10.26
CA THR A 68 8.63 -6.95 9.87
C THR A 68 9.25 -8.35 9.84
N GLY A 69 10.58 -8.46 9.98
CA GLY A 69 11.31 -9.71 9.83
C GLY A 69 11.44 -10.20 8.38
N LEU A 70 10.87 -9.50 7.40
CA LEU A 70 10.87 -9.92 5.99
C LEU A 70 12.16 -9.48 5.28
N ASP A 71 12.88 -10.41 4.70
CA ASP A 71 14.01 -10.12 3.82
C ASP A 71 13.58 -10.16 2.35
N ILE A 72 13.15 -9.03 1.83
CA ILE A 72 12.59 -8.89 0.48
C ILE A 72 13.70 -8.48 -0.50
N PRO A 73 13.80 -9.12 -1.68
CA PRO A 73 14.77 -8.73 -2.70
C PRO A 73 14.63 -7.28 -3.12
N LEU A 74 15.77 -6.58 -3.27
CA LEU A 74 15.80 -5.13 -3.55
C LEU A 74 15.02 -4.73 -4.80
N HIS A 75 15.07 -5.55 -5.85
CA HIS A 75 14.43 -5.28 -7.14
C HIS A 75 12.90 -5.31 -7.09
N LEU A 76 12.30 -5.81 -5.99
CA LEU A 76 10.85 -5.81 -5.80
C LEU A 76 10.35 -4.47 -5.23
N PHE A 77 11.20 -3.61 -4.67
CA PHE A 77 10.79 -2.31 -4.18
C PHE A 77 10.68 -1.32 -5.35
N GLN A 78 9.46 -0.87 -5.60
CA GLN A 78 9.16 0.11 -6.63
C GLN A 78 8.70 1.41 -5.98
N GLN A 79 9.44 2.50 -6.23
CA GLN A 79 9.00 3.82 -5.80
C GLN A 79 7.80 4.26 -6.65
N VAL A 80 6.72 4.64 -5.99
CA VAL A 80 5.47 5.03 -6.66
C VAL A 80 5.11 6.48 -6.44
N TYR A 81 5.58 7.08 -5.36
CA TYR A 81 5.27 8.46 -5.04
C TYR A 81 6.35 9.11 -4.18
N THR A 82 6.40 10.45 -4.25
CA THR A 82 7.18 11.29 -3.34
C THR A 82 6.23 12.26 -2.67
N PHE A 83 6.20 12.24 -1.34
CA PHE A 83 5.36 13.12 -0.54
C PHE A 83 6.23 14.11 0.24
N GLU A 84 5.84 15.37 0.24
CA GLU A 84 6.52 16.45 0.96
C GLU A 84 5.72 16.84 2.20
N ASP A 85 6.37 16.83 3.35
CA ASP A 85 5.83 17.42 4.57
C ASP A 85 6.80 18.46 5.13
N PHE A 86 6.62 19.69 4.69
CA PHE A 86 7.42 20.84 5.14
C PHE A 86 6.77 21.59 6.31
N GLN A 87 5.63 21.11 6.80
CA GLN A 87 4.92 21.67 7.95
C GLN A 87 5.06 20.83 9.23
N ASP A 88 5.77 19.69 9.16
CA ASP A 88 6.05 18.89 10.33
C ASP A 88 6.86 19.70 11.35
N SER A 89 6.43 19.71 12.60
CA SER A 89 7.09 20.45 13.68
C SER A 89 8.51 19.97 13.99
N ARG A 90 8.88 18.77 13.54
CA ARG A 90 10.21 18.18 13.73
C ARG A 90 11.21 18.59 12.66
N GLY A 91 10.75 19.07 11.50
CA GLY A 91 11.59 19.44 10.38
C GLY A 91 10.88 19.34 9.04
N LYS A 92 11.63 19.54 7.96
CA LYS A 92 11.15 19.33 6.59
C LYS A 92 11.41 17.89 6.20
N TYR A 93 10.38 17.19 5.77
CA TYR A 93 10.45 15.80 5.39
C TYR A 93 10.13 15.61 3.91
N LEU A 94 10.86 14.70 3.29
CA LEU A 94 10.58 14.13 1.98
C LEU A 94 10.40 12.62 2.17
N CYS A 95 9.18 12.15 2.03
CA CYS A 95 8.87 10.72 2.13
C CYS A 95 8.83 10.11 0.73
N LEU A 96 9.56 9.02 0.54
CA LEU A 96 9.54 8.19 -0.67
C LEU A 96 8.66 6.97 -0.38
N LEU A 97 7.52 6.89 -1.07
CA LEU A 97 6.59 5.78 -0.94
C LEU A 97 6.97 4.65 -1.90
N TYR A 98 7.15 3.47 -1.34
CA TYR A 98 7.43 2.24 -2.06
C TYR A 98 6.28 1.27 -1.98
N VAL A 99 6.08 0.50 -3.05
CA VAL A 99 5.25 -0.70 -3.07
C VAL A 99 6.09 -1.88 -3.55
N LEU A 100 5.65 -3.09 -3.27
CA LEU A 100 6.25 -4.25 -3.93
C LEU A 100 5.65 -4.41 -5.33
N SER A 101 6.51 -4.66 -6.33
CA SER A 101 6.10 -4.94 -7.71
C SER A 101 5.27 -6.23 -7.85
N GLU A 102 5.41 -7.13 -6.87
CA GLU A 102 4.67 -8.38 -6.77
C GLU A 102 4.16 -8.57 -5.33
N PRO A 103 2.95 -9.15 -5.15
CA PRO A 103 2.45 -9.45 -3.81
C PRO A 103 3.29 -10.55 -3.16
N LEU A 104 3.42 -10.48 -1.83
CA LEU A 104 4.07 -11.54 -1.08
C LEU A 104 3.26 -12.85 -1.12
N ASN A 105 3.98 -13.96 -0.91
CA ASN A 105 3.35 -15.24 -0.65
C ASN A 105 2.32 -15.08 0.50
N PRO A 106 1.08 -15.56 0.33
CA PRO A 106 0.05 -15.51 1.37
C PRO A 106 0.49 -16.11 2.71
N GLU A 107 1.39 -17.09 2.70
CA GLU A 107 1.92 -17.75 3.90
C GLU A 107 3.13 -17.04 4.52
N ALA A 108 3.54 -15.88 3.98
CA ALA A 108 4.68 -15.12 4.51
C ALA A 108 4.48 -14.81 5.99
N ARG A 109 5.46 -15.24 6.80
CA ARG A 109 5.47 -15.00 8.25
C ARG A 109 6.06 -13.63 8.52
N ILE A 110 5.42 -12.90 9.41
CA ILE A 110 5.86 -11.58 9.87
C ILE A 110 6.17 -11.66 11.36
N GLU A 111 7.17 -10.92 11.79
CA GLU A 111 7.59 -10.82 13.18
C GLU A 111 7.91 -9.36 13.50
N ALA A 112 7.34 -8.86 14.62
CA ALA A 112 7.60 -7.48 15.04
C ALA A 112 9.06 -7.36 15.49
N GLY A 113 9.76 -6.39 14.92
CA GLY A 113 11.13 -6.05 15.30
C GLY A 113 11.20 -4.98 16.38
N ASP A 114 12.42 -4.48 16.65
CA ASP A 114 12.71 -3.65 17.82
C ASP A 114 11.91 -2.33 17.90
N ASP A 115 11.57 -1.72 16.78
CA ASP A 115 10.87 -0.44 16.68
C ASP A 115 9.35 -0.56 16.53
N ALA A 116 8.84 -1.80 16.39
CA ALA A 116 7.42 -2.10 16.30
C ALA A 116 6.95 -2.88 17.54
N SER A 117 5.96 -2.35 18.27
CA SER A 117 5.37 -3.08 19.40
C SER A 117 4.47 -4.23 18.96
N HIS A 118 3.85 -4.10 17.80
CA HIS A 118 3.00 -5.11 17.17
C HIS A 118 3.08 -4.99 15.64
N ILE A 119 2.80 -6.10 14.98
CA ILE A 119 2.70 -6.17 13.52
C ILE A 119 1.52 -7.04 13.14
N GLN A 120 0.78 -6.65 12.12
CA GLN A 120 -0.40 -7.39 11.67
C GLN A 120 -0.72 -7.14 10.20
N TRP A 121 -1.30 -8.16 9.55
CA TRP A 121 -1.94 -8.03 8.25
C TRP A 121 -3.33 -7.42 8.41
N TYR A 122 -3.63 -6.40 7.63
CA TYR A 122 -4.92 -5.73 7.60
C TYR A 122 -5.54 -5.82 6.21
N SER A 123 -6.82 -6.23 6.15
CA SER A 123 -7.58 -6.17 4.92
C SER A 123 -7.76 -4.73 4.45
N VAL A 124 -7.54 -4.49 3.16
CA VAL A 124 -7.72 -3.18 2.52
C VAL A 124 -8.99 -3.09 1.69
N GLU A 125 -9.86 -4.07 1.75
CA GLU A 125 -11.16 -4.04 1.06
C GLU A 125 -12.06 -2.90 1.57
N ASN A 126 -11.96 -2.59 2.85
CA ASN A 126 -12.65 -1.46 3.45
C ASN A 126 -11.70 -0.66 4.34
N LEU A 127 -11.14 0.40 3.80
CA LEU A 127 -10.19 1.27 4.51
C LEU A 127 -10.79 1.98 5.74
N GLN A 128 -12.13 2.02 5.86
CA GLN A 128 -12.79 2.58 7.04
C GLN A 128 -12.67 1.66 8.27
N ASN A 129 -12.41 0.36 8.04
CA ASN A 129 -12.21 -0.62 9.11
C ASN A 129 -10.75 -0.66 9.60
N LEU A 130 -9.85 0.07 8.96
CA LEU A 130 -8.48 0.19 9.45
C LEU A 130 -8.43 0.98 10.76
N PRO A 131 -7.48 0.67 11.65
CA PRO A 131 -7.21 1.52 12.80
C PRO A 131 -6.77 2.91 12.34
N ALA A 132 -6.83 3.90 13.23
CA ALA A 132 -6.27 5.23 12.95
C ALA A 132 -4.77 5.11 12.67
N LEU A 133 -4.34 5.59 11.50
CA LEU A 133 -2.94 5.57 11.11
C LEU A 133 -2.23 6.86 11.50
N ALA A 134 -0.96 6.71 11.88
CA ALA A 134 -0.06 7.83 12.15
C ALA A 134 0.18 8.65 10.88
N PHE A 135 0.53 9.91 11.04
CA PHE A 135 0.84 10.83 9.93
C PHE A 135 -0.28 10.84 8.86
N ASN A 136 0.09 10.98 7.60
CA ASN A 136 -0.82 10.84 6.46
C ASN A 136 -0.78 9.43 5.83
N HIS A 137 -0.45 8.38 6.61
CA HIS A 137 -0.28 7.04 6.07
C HIS A 137 -1.55 6.48 5.43
N ILE A 138 -2.73 6.92 5.85
CA ILE A 138 -3.99 6.54 5.16
C ILE A 138 -4.05 7.10 3.72
N GLY A 139 -3.54 8.31 3.51
CA GLY A 139 -3.43 8.93 2.18
C GLY A 139 -2.42 8.19 1.31
N LEU A 140 -1.23 7.91 1.87
CA LEU A 140 -0.17 7.16 1.18
C LEU A 140 -0.64 5.74 0.81
N LEU A 141 -1.33 5.05 1.72
CA LEU A 141 -1.89 3.73 1.46
C LEU A 141 -2.89 3.75 0.30
N ARG A 142 -3.79 4.75 0.25
CA ARG A 142 -4.74 4.88 -0.87
C ARG A 142 -4.05 5.05 -2.22
N MET A 143 -2.99 5.85 -2.26
CA MET A 143 -2.21 6.06 -3.48
C MET A 143 -1.50 4.78 -3.92
N ALA A 144 -0.85 4.09 -2.98
CA ALA A 144 -0.17 2.83 -3.24
C ALA A 144 -1.14 1.73 -3.72
N LEU A 145 -2.30 1.61 -3.11
CA LEU A 145 -3.33 0.63 -3.51
C LEU A 145 -3.82 0.89 -4.94
N HIS A 146 -3.98 2.16 -5.32
CA HIS A 146 -4.31 2.50 -6.71
C HIS A 146 -3.26 1.95 -7.68
N GLN A 147 -1.98 2.17 -7.39
CA GLN A 147 -0.88 1.66 -8.21
C GLN A 147 -0.82 0.14 -8.24
N ILE A 148 -0.94 -0.53 -7.08
CA ILE A 148 -0.94 -1.99 -6.97
C ILE A 148 -2.07 -2.58 -7.81
N PHE A 149 -3.29 -2.07 -7.67
CA PHE A 149 -4.43 -2.56 -8.40
C PHE A 149 -4.29 -2.34 -9.90
N THR A 150 -3.84 -1.15 -10.32
CA THR A 150 -3.61 -0.86 -11.74
C THR A 150 -2.60 -1.83 -12.34
N THR A 151 -1.45 -2.02 -11.68
CA THR A 151 -0.38 -2.88 -12.20
C THR A 151 -0.79 -4.36 -12.21
N TYR A 152 -1.28 -4.85 -11.07
CA TYR A 152 -1.60 -6.27 -10.93
C TYR A 152 -2.77 -6.69 -11.81
N TYR A 153 -3.86 -5.94 -11.80
CA TYR A 153 -5.06 -6.31 -12.56
C TYR A 153 -4.93 -6.05 -14.06
N HIS A 154 -4.19 -5.03 -14.46
CA HIS A 154 -3.88 -4.81 -15.87
C HIS A 154 -3.12 -6.00 -16.45
N HIS A 155 -2.11 -6.50 -15.76
CA HIS A 155 -1.32 -7.64 -16.23
C HIS A 155 -2.04 -8.99 -16.07
N ALA A 156 -2.70 -9.23 -14.94
CA ALA A 156 -3.30 -10.52 -14.63
C ALA A 156 -4.66 -10.76 -15.32
N LEU A 157 -5.45 -9.70 -15.53
CA LEU A 157 -6.84 -9.80 -16.02
C LEU A 157 -7.11 -9.06 -17.32
N GLY A 158 -6.11 -8.42 -17.91
CA GLY A 158 -6.31 -7.61 -19.12
C GLY A 158 -7.27 -6.44 -18.92
N MET A 159 -7.35 -5.90 -17.70
CA MET A 159 -8.22 -4.77 -17.38
C MET A 159 -7.70 -3.50 -18.03
N GLN A 160 -8.61 -2.64 -18.48
CA GLN A 160 -8.27 -1.34 -19.04
C GLN A 160 -8.54 -0.23 -18.02
N GLU A 161 -7.59 0.66 -17.87
CA GLU A 161 -7.79 1.87 -17.08
C GLU A 161 -8.82 2.78 -17.74
N THR A 162 -9.66 3.44 -16.94
CA THR A 162 -10.66 4.39 -17.42
C THR A 162 -10.57 5.68 -16.60
N ASN A 163 -11.08 6.78 -17.14
CA ASN A 163 -11.28 7.99 -16.35
C ASN A 163 -12.25 7.68 -15.21
N ALA A 164 -12.08 8.38 -14.07
CA ALA A 164 -12.95 8.22 -12.91
C ALA A 164 -14.43 8.32 -13.33
N CYS A 165 -15.16 7.24 -13.17
CA CYS A 165 -16.59 7.15 -13.49
C CYS A 165 -17.32 6.40 -12.37
N GLN A 166 -18.63 6.35 -12.43
CA GLN A 166 -19.39 5.55 -11.49
C GLN A 166 -19.22 4.05 -11.81
N CYS A 167 -19.11 3.22 -10.77
CA CYS A 167 -19.10 1.78 -10.91
C CYS A 167 -20.41 1.29 -11.52
N GLU A 168 -20.32 0.50 -12.60
CA GLU A 168 -21.48 -0.01 -13.36
C GLU A 168 -22.01 -1.35 -12.81
N VAL A 169 -21.40 -1.88 -11.73
CA VAL A 169 -21.84 -3.13 -11.12
C VAL A 169 -23.18 -2.94 -10.42
N GLU A 170 -24.17 -3.68 -10.84
CA GLU A 170 -25.49 -3.72 -10.23
C GLU A 170 -25.44 -4.55 -8.93
N ILE A 171 -25.79 -3.95 -7.79
CA ILE A 171 -25.79 -4.59 -6.47
C ILE A 171 -27.16 -5.17 -6.12
N PHE A 172 -28.24 -4.54 -6.63
CA PHE A 172 -29.63 -5.03 -6.62
C PHE A 172 -30.30 -4.60 -7.94
N PRO A 173 -31.38 -5.24 -8.38
CA PRO A 173 -32.09 -4.86 -9.59
C PRO A 173 -32.40 -3.37 -9.66
N GLY A 174 -31.81 -2.66 -10.64
CA GLY A 174 -31.95 -1.21 -10.84
C GLY A 174 -31.09 -0.33 -9.92
N GLN A 175 -30.24 -0.91 -9.06
CA GLN A 175 -29.38 -0.16 -8.17
C GLN A 175 -27.91 -0.47 -8.41
N HIS A 176 -27.16 0.50 -8.93
CA HIS A 176 -25.74 0.41 -9.16
C HIS A 176 -24.92 0.75 -7.92
N CYS A 177 -23.69 0.24 -7.87
CA CYS A 177 -22.73 0.55 -6.82
C CYS A 177 -22.42 2.06 -6.80
N PRO A 178 -22.45 2.73 -5.63
CA PRO A 178 -22.18 4.16 -5.54
C PRO A 178 -20.70 4.54 -5.65
N ASN A 179 -19.78 3.56 -5.70
CA ASN A 179 -18.35 3.83 -5.67
C ASN A 179 -17.81 4.28 -7.04
N THR A 180 -16.71 5.03 -7.00
CA THR A 180 -15.98 5.43 -8.20
C THR A 180 -15.20 4.23 -8.76
N ALA A 181 -15.32 4.01 -10.06
CA ALA A 181 -14.57 3.04 -10.83
C ALA A 181 -13.41 3.72 -11.57
N TYR A 182 -12.29 3.04 -11.62
CA TYR A 182 -11.09 3.47 -12.37
C TYR A 182 -10.68 2.43 -13.42
N TRP A 183 -11.36 1.30 -13.49
CA TRP A 183 -11.03 0.19 -14.38
C TRP A 183 -12.27 -0.36 -15.06
N ARG A 184 -12.06 -0.92 -16.27
CA ARG A 184 -13.07 -1.68 -16.99
C ARG A 184 -12.63 -3.13 -17.11
N TYR A 185 -13.54 -4.05 -16.79
CA TYR A 185 -13.40 -5.47 -17.01
C TYR A 185 -14.54 -5.95 -17.90
N ASN A 186 -14.22 -6.58 -19.05
CA ASN A 186 -15.21 -6.95 -20.07
C ASN A 186 -16.15 -5.79 -20.46
N GLY A 187 -15.60 -4.56 -20.55
CA GLY A 187 -16.36 -3.36 -20.92
C GLY A 187 -17.14 -2.70 -19.78
N ILE A 188 -17.29 -3.33 -18.61
CA ILE A 188 -18.03 -2.82 -17.45
C ILE A 188 -17.09 -2.04 -16.53
N ALA A 189 -17.45 -0.81 -16.16
CA ALA A 189 -16.68 -0.04 -15.19
C ALA A 189 -16.88 -0.63 -13.78
N ILE A 190 -15.77 -1.00 -13.12
CA ILE A 190 -15.79 -1.64 -11.81
C ILE A 190 -14.94 -0.87 -10.80
N CYS A 191 -15.44 -0.74 -9.56
CA CYS A 191 -14.68 -0.18 -8.45
C CYS A 191 -13.83 -1.26 -7.76
N PRO A 192 -12.84 -0.86 -6.91
CA PRO A 192 -11.99 -1.80 -6.20
C PRO A 192 -12.71 -2.90 -5.44
N GLN A 193 -13.88 -2.60 -4.86
CA GLN A 193 -14.68 -3.58 -4.12
C GLN A 193 -15.24 -4.71 -5.00
N HIS A 194 -15.54 -4.43 -6.29
CA HIS A 194 -16.11 -5.40 -7.21
C HIS A 194 -15.07 -6.15 -8.05
N ILE A 195 -13.82 -5.71 -8.06
CA ILE A 195 -12.71 -6.40 -8.73
C ILE A 195 -12.60 -7.84 -8.22
N GLN A 196 -12.67 -8.05 -6.91
CA GLN A 196 -12.61 -9.38 -6.28
C GLN A 196 -13.73 -10.31 -6.77
N SER A 197 -14.93 -9.78 -6.93
CA SER A 197 -16.07 -10.55 -7.44
C SER A 197 -15.87 -10.95 -8.89
N ALA A 198 -15.23 -10.09 -9.70
CA ALA A 198 -14.90 -10.38 -11.09
C ALA A 198 -13.83 -11.49 -11.18
N ILE A 199 -12.80 -11.44 -10.33
CA ILE A 199 -11.74 -12.47 -10.26
C ILE A 199 -12.34 -13.84 -9.90
N LYS A 200 -13.11 -13.91 -8.82
CA LYS A 200 -13.75 -15.17 -8.37
C LYS A 200 -14.67 -15.80 -9.43
N LYS A 201 -15.28 -14.97 -10.27
CA LYS A 201 -16.11 -15.45 -11.37
C LYS A 201 -15.25 -16.07 -12.47
N GLN A 202 -14.14 -15.44 -12.83
CA GLN A 202 -13.23 -15.95 -13.86
C GLN A 202 -12.51 -17.23 -13.42
N GLU A 203 -12.08 -17.33 -12.15
CA GLU A 203 -11.47 -18.56 -11.62
C GLU A 203 -12.43 -19.75 -11.68
N LYS A 204 -13.73 -19.53 -11.46
CA LYS A 204 -14.75 -20.60 -11.62
C LYS A 204 -15.00 -21.01 -13.06
N GLU A 205 -14.83 -20.08 -14.02
CA GLU A 205 -14.99 -20.37 -15.45
C GLU A 205 -13.77 -21.09 -16.06
N LEU A 206 -12.59 -20.99 -15.40
CA LEU A 206 -11.36 -21.69 -15.80
C LEU A 206 -11.25 -23.13 -15.25
N ILE A 207 -12.11 -23.51 -14.30
CA ILE A 207 -12.14 -24.85 -13.67
C ILE A 207 -13.21 -25.76 -14.29
N LEU A 208 -14.03 -25.26 -15.19
CA LEU A 208 -15.02 -26.00 -15.98
C LEU A 208 -14.52 -26.25 -17.40
#